data_263bff5fd53890d1a2180136b46b92f1
#
_entry.id   263bff5fd53890d1a2180136b46b92f1
#
_cell.length_a   1.000
_cell.length_b   1.000
_cell.length_c   1.000
_cell.angle_alpha   90.00
_cell.angle_beta   90.00
_cell.angle_gamma   90.00
#
_symmetry.space_group_name_H-M   'P 1'
#
loop_
_entity.id
_entity.type
_entity.pdbx_description
1 polymer ?
#
loop_
_entity_poly.entity_id
_entity_poly.type
_entity_poly.pdbx_seq_one_letter_code
_entity_poly.pdbx_strand_id
1 'polypeptide(L)'
;MSANVEVDIETPRGSVNVDVLATDVRSVDKIKYIVECKNWGSAIPQSVVHSFTTVMHETGANIGFIISKHGLQQGAERYTRNTNIVGMTYLEFQQRYFEAWWKRYFCPRIGDAADRPLRYTEEFNTQRDQAYEQLSQGEKVRFDLLKRESATSLMALSMFNYGVMSPFMQAGTLIDLPESVDDFKSRVLSVITPHIVWQCRTFRELLQIILEYLRDVEAEFDGIFGGSIFEERESISRATEIGPCLEDGIYHR
;
A
#
# COMPACT_ATOMS: atom_id res chain seq x y z
N MET A 1 6.53 2.01 -10.82
CA MET A 1 6.27 0.69 -11.40
C MET A 1 4.84 0.72 -11.87
N SER A 2 4.55 0.27 -13.09
CA SER A 2 3.19 0.04 -13.60
C SER A 2 2.95 -1.47 -13.59
N ALA A 3 1.78 -1.93 -13.20
CA ALA A 3 1.42 -3.35 -13.19
C ALA A 3 0.00 -3.54 -13.69
N ASN A 4 -0.20 -4.56 -14.52
CA ASN A 4 -1.50 -4.97 -15.04
C ASN A 4 -1.67 -6.46 -14.81
N VAL A 5 -2.90 -6.90 -14.59
CA VAL A 5 -3.26 -8.31 -14.37
C VAL A 5 -3.96 -8.89 -15.57
N GLU A 6 -3.87 -10.23 -15.72
CA GLU A 6 -4.54 -10.98 -16.78
C GLU A 6 -4.26 -10.36 -18.16
N VAL A 7 -2.98 -10.25 -18.52
CA VAL A 7 -2.54 -9.55 -19.73
C VAL A 7 -2.23 -10.55 -20.83
N ASP A 8 -2.87 -10.37 -21.97
CA ASP A 8 -2.52 -11.07 -23.20
C ASP A 8 -1.35 -10.36 -23.89
N ILE A 9 -0.26 -11.08 -24.10
CA ILE A 9 0.94 -10.58 -24.75
C ILE A 9 1.13 -11.29 -26.09
N GLU A 10 1.22 -10.51 -27.17
CA GLU A 10 1.55 -11.04 -28.48
C GLU A 10 2.99 -11.56 -28.50
N THR A 11 3.16 -12.78 -29.01
CA THR A 11 4.46 -13.44 -29.16
C THR A 11 4.62 -13.98 -30.59
N PRO A 12 5.83 -14.36 -31.01
CA PRO A 12 6.02 -14.94 -32.36
C PRO A 12 5.21 -16.23 -32.63
N ARG A 13 4.71 -16.88 -31.58
CA ARG A 13 3.90 -18.12 -31.69
C ARG A 13 2.42 -17.91 -31.45
N GLY A 14 1.96 -16.69 -31.27
CA GLY A 14 0.58 -16.33 -30.94
C GLY A 14 0.52 -15.52 -29.64
N SER A 15 -0.65 -15.43 -29.05
CA SER A 15 -0.85 -14.71 -27.79
C SER A 15 -0.62 -15.64 -26.58
N VAL A 16 -0.01 -15.09 -25.52
CA VAL A 16 0.13 -15.75 -24.22
C VAL A 16 -0.47 -14.87 -23.13
N ASN A 17 -1.31 -15.46 -22.30
CA ASN A 17 -1.84 -14.80 -21.12
C ASN A 17 -0.84 -14.93 -19.96
N VAL A 18 -0.57 -13.83 -19.26
CA VAL A 18 0.25 -13.80 -18.03
C VAL A 18 -0.57 -13.22 -16.90
N ASP A 19 -0.46 -13.81 -15.71
CA ASP A 19 -1.27 -13.37 -14.56
C ASP A 19 -0.93 -11.93 -14.15
N VAL A 20 0.36 -11.53 -14.19
CA VAL A 20 0.77 -10.14 -13.96
C VAL A 20 1.91 -9.73 -14.88
N LEU A 21 1.74 -8.60 -15.53
CA LEU A 21 2.80 -7.89 -16.25
C LEU A 21 3.13 -6.60 -15.50
N ALA A 22 4.37 -6.45 -15.04
CA ALA A 22 4.82 -5.21 -14.40
C ALA A 22 6.04 -4.61 -15.12
N THR A 23 6.11 -3.28 -15.17
CA THR A 23 7.23 -2.56 -15.77
C THR A 23 7.75 -1.50 -14.79
N ASP A 24 9.04 -1.50 -14.53
CA ASP A 24 9.65 -0.40 -13.80
C ASP A 24 9.88 0.79 -14.73
N VAL A 25 8.91 1.67 -14.77
CA VAL A 25 8.92 2.86 -15.63
C VAL A 25 9.97 3.91 -15.23
N ARG A 26 10.57 3.77 -14.03
CA ARG A 26 11.62 4.64 -13.52
C ARG A 26 13.02 4.18 -13.95
N SER A 27 13.16 2.90 -14.27
CA SER A 27 14.38 2.38 -14.87
C SER A 27 14.52 2.89 -16.30
N VAL A 28 15.73 3.28 -16.69
CA VAL A 28 16.06 3.70 -18.06
C VAL A 28 15.70 2.56 -19.04
N ASP A 29 16.00 1.33 -18.68
CA ASP A 29 15.80 0.15 -19.51
C ASP A 29 14.36 -0.41 -19.40
N LYS A 30 13.47 0.21 -18.60
CA LYS A 30 12.08 -0.21 -18.40
C LYS A 30 11.98 -1.70 -18.10
N ILE A 31 12.66 -2.13 -17.04
CA ILE A 31 12.72 -3.54 -16.61
C ILE A 31 11.31 -4.14 -16.56
N LYS A 32 11.10 -5.21 -17.33
CA LYS A 32 9.83 -5.92 -17.46
C LYS A 32 9.86 -7.17 -16.57
N TYR A 33 8.81 -7.29 -15.77
CA TYR A 33 8.55 -8.43 -14.89
C TYR A 33 7.30 -9.14 -15.36
N ILE A 34 7.31 -10.47 -15.37
CA ILE A 34 6.11 -11.28 -15.50
C ILE A 34 5.96 -12.18 -14.28
N VAL A 35 4.72 -12.38 -13.86
CA VAL A 35 4.40 -13.23 -12.71
C VAL A 35 3.36 -14.26 -13.14
N GLU A 36 3.61 -15.49 -12.74
CA GLU A 36 2.72 -16.63 -12.90
C GLU A 36 2.32 -17.14 -11.53
N CYS A 37 1.03 -17.18 -11.26
CA CYS A 37 0.47 -17.60 -9.97
C CYS A 37 -0.13 -19.01 -10.07
N LYS A 38 0.31 -19.93 -9.22
CA LYS A 38 -0.14 -21.33 -9.23
C LYS A 38 -0.72 -21.74 -7.89
N ASN A 39 -2.03 -21.73 -7.77
CA ASN A 39 -2.74 -22.21 -6.57
C ASN A 39 -2.95 -23.73 -6.60
N TRP A 40 -1.87 -24.48 -6.78
CA TRP A 40 -1.94 -25.94 -6.85
C TRP A 40 -1.77 -26.57 -5.46
N GLY A 41 -2.34 -27.75 -5.27
CA GLY A 41 -2.19 -28.55 -4.04
C GLY A 41 -0.82 -29.24 -3.89
N SER A 42 0.11 -29.03 -4.83
CA SER A 42 1.46 -29.62 -4.83
C SER A 42 2.50 -28.62 -5.30
N ALA A 43 3.76 -28.88 -4.98
CA ALA A 43 4.90 -28.10 -5.46
C ALA A 43 5.02 -28.15 -7.00
N ILE A 44 5.42 -27.05 -7.60
CA ILE A 44 5.48 -26.84 -9.04
C ILE A 44 6.60 -27.70 -9.67
N PRO A 45 6.28 -28.51 -10.68
CA PRO A 45 7.26 -29.36 -11.34
C PRO A 45 8.14 -28.58 -12.32
N GLN A 46 9.28 -29.16 -12.66
CA GLN A 46 10.28 -28.57 -13.57
C GLN A 46 9.71 -28.25 -14.96
N SER A 47 8.74 -29.03 -15.46
CA SER A 47 8.09 -28.78 -16.75
C SER A 47 7.39 -27.43 -16.83
N VAL A 48 6.79 -26.97 -15.73
CA VAL A 48 6.14 -25.63 -15.66
C VAL A 48 7.19 -24.54 -15.75
N VAL A 49 8.32 -24.69 -15.06
CA VAL A 49 9.42 -23.71 -15.14
C VAL A 49 10.01 -23.64 -16.54
N HIS A 50 10.14 -24.79 -17.23
CA HIS A 50 10.58 -24.82 -18.65
C HIS A 50 9.61 -24.09 -19.56
N SER A 51 8.29 -24.33 -19.41
CA SER A 51 7.28 -23.60 -20.19
C SER A 51 7.34 -22.09 -19.91
N PHE A 52 7.50 -21.71 -18.67
CA PHE A 52 7.63 -20.31 -18.29
C PHE A 52 8.91 -19.66 -18.82
N THR A 53 10.02 -20.41 -18.95
CA THR A 53 11.24 -19.92 -19.62
C THR A 53 10.97 -19.51 -21.06
N THR A 54 10.14 -20.26 -21.77
CA THR A 54 9.73 -19.93 -23.13
C THR A 54 8.93 -18.63 -23.16
N VAL A 55 7.98 -18.48 -22.25
CA VAL A 55 7.18 -17.24 -22.11
C VAL A 55 8.09 -16.04 -21.81
N MET A 56 9.05 -16.20 -20.88
CA MET A 56 10.03 -15.16 -20.58
C MET A 56 10.80 -14.70 -21.81
N HIS A 57 11.28 -15.65 -22.60
CA HIS A 57 12.05 -15.37 -23.81
C HIS A 57 11.19 -14.68 -24.88
N GLU A 58 10.00 -15.18 -25.14
CA GLU A 58 9.12 -14.70 -26.21
C GLU A 58 8.50 -13.33 -25.89
N THR A 59 8.27 -13.01 -24.61
CA THR A 59 7.74 -11.71 -24.17
C THR A 59 8.83 -10.67 -23.95
N GLY A 60 10.12 -11.07 -23.99
CA GLY A 60 11.25 -10.20 -23.67
C GLY A 60 11.23 -9.73 -22.21
N ALA A 61 10.69 -10.52 -21.29
CA ALA A 61 10.68 -10.19 -19.88
C ALA A 61 12.08 -10.37 -19.26
N ASN A 62 12.45 -9.42 -18.40
CA ASN A 62 13.77 -9.41 -17.77
C ASN A 62 13.82 -10.31 -16.53
N ILE A 63 12.73 -10.37 -15.76
CA ILE A 63 12.62 -11.15 -14.53
C ILE A 63 11.24 -11.83 -14.51
N GLY A 64 11.21 -13.11 -14.20
CA GLY A 64 9.97 -13.89 -14.03
C GLY A 64 9.79 -14.38 -12.61
N PHE A 65 8.57 -14.35 -12.13
CA PHE A 65 8.19 -14.94 -10.85
C PHE A 65 7.19 -16.06 -11.06
N ILE A 66 7.44 -17.21 -10.42
CA ILE A 66 6.46 -18.27 -10.26
C ILE A 66 6.07 -18.28 -8.78
N ILE A 67 4.89 -17.79 -8.48
CA ILE A 67 4.37 -17.72 -7.11
C ILE A 67 3.38 -18.87 -6.92
N SER A 68 3.59 -19.69 -5.91
CA SER A 68 2.79 -20.88 -5.67
C SER A 68 2.46 -21.07 -4.20
N LYS A 69 1.51 -21.96 -3.92
CA LYS A 69 1.15 -22.31 -2.54
C LYS A 69 2.22 -23.16 -1.85
N HIS A 70 2.92 -24.02 -2.58
CA HIS A 70 3.83 -25.03 -2.04
C HIS A 70 5.26 -24.94 -2.57
N GLY A 71 5.63 -23.83 -3.22
CA GLY A 71 6.96 -23.63 -3.80
C GLY A 71 7.23 -24.51 -5.02
N LEU A 72 8.50 -24.72 -5.31
CA LEU A 72 8.97 -25.52 -6.43
C LEU A 72 9.42 -26.92 -5.96
N GLN A 73 9.34 -27.92 -6.83
CA GLN A 73 10.03 -29.19 -6.63
C GLN A 73 11.55 -29.02 -6.77
N GLN A 74 12.32 -29.87 -6.13
CA GLN A 74 13.80 -29.79 -6.11
C GLN A 74 14.45 -29.67 -7.51
N GLY A 75 13.89 -30.35 -8.51
CA GLY A 75 14.37 -30.25 -9.90
C GLY A 75 14.11 -28.86 -10.50
N ALA A 76 12.95 -28.30 -10.24
CA ALA A 76 12.56 -26.96 -10.64
C ALA A 76 13.42 -25.88 -9.94
N GLU A 77 13.65 -26.01 -8.64
CA GLU A 77 14.55 -25.11 -7.88
C GLU A 77 15.98 -25.13 -8.42
N ARG A 78 16.51 -26.30 -8.74
CA ARG A 78 17.85 -26.43 -9.36
C ARG A 78 17.92 -25.70 -10.69
N TYR A 79 16.87 -25.79 -11.49
CA TYR A 79 16.79 -25.13 -12.78
C TYR A 79 16.78 -23.60 -12.64
N THR A 80 16.05 -23.06 -11.68
CA THR A 80 15.93 -21.61 -11.53
C THR A 80 17.19 -20.93 -11.00
N ARG A 81 18.10 -21.63 -10.32
CA ARG A 81 19.28 -21.04 -9.65
C ARG A 81 20.17 -20.17 -10.55
N ASN A 82 20.26 -20.51 -11.84
CA ASN A 82 21.12 -19.81 -12.81
C ASN A 82 20.29 -19.13 -13.91
N THR A 83 19.05 -18.78 -13.61
CA THR A 83 18.14 -18.11 -14.54
C THR A 83 17.61 -16.80 -13.92
N ASN A 84 16.93 -16.03 -14.71
CA ASN A 84 16.19 -14.84 -14.27
C ASN A 84 14.75 -15.18 -13.80
N ILE A 85 14.48 -16.45 -13.49
CA ILE A 85 13.21 -16.93 -12.95
C ILE A 85 13.35 -17.16 -11.45
N VAL A 86 12.46 -16.60 -10.68
CA VAL A 86 12.40 -16.74 -9.23
C VAL A 86 11.12 -17.49 -8.86
N GLY A 87 11.27 -18.69 -8.33
CA GLY A 87 10.16 -19.47 -7.80
C GLY A 87 10.10 -19.35 -6.29
N MET A 88 8.89 -19.09 -5.77
CA MET A 88 8.69 -18.96 -4.33
C MET A 88 7.24 -19.22 -3.95
N THR A 89 7.01 -19.40 -2.66
CA THR A 89 5.66 -19.37 -2.10
C THR A 89 5.13 -17.95 -2.03
N TYR A 90 3.81 -17.82 -1.95
CA TYR A 90 3.17 -16.51 -1.76
C TYR A 90 3.63 -15.82 -0.46
N LEU A 91 3.81 -16.58 0.62
CA LEU A 91 4.31 -16.05 1.89
C LEU A 91 5.75 -15.52 1.75
N GLU A 92 6.65 -16.27 1.09
CA GLU A 92 8.02 -15.81 0.84
C GLU A 92 8.06 -14.56 -0.03
N PHE A 93 7.15 -14.46 -1.03
CA PHE A 93 7.00 -13.25 -1.83
C PHE A 93 6.60 -12.05 -0.98
N GLN A 94 5.62 -12.22 -0.11
CA GLN A 94 5.19 -11.17 0.81
C GLN A 94 6.33 -10.75 1.75
N GLN A 95 7.01 -11.69 2.38
CA GLN A 95 8.13 -11.42 3.29
C GLN A 95 9.27 -10.67 2.58
N ARG A 96 9.60 -11.10 1.34
CA ARG A 96 10.67 -10.48 0.55
C ARG A 96 10.42 -9.01 0.25
N TYR A 97 9.17 -8.64 0.01
CA TYR A 97 8.79 -7.27 -0.41
C TYR A 97 8.13 -6.45 0.68
N PHE A 98 7.95 -7.00 1.89
CA PHE A 98 7.22 -6.34 2.97
C PHE A 98 7.80 -4.98 3.33
N GLU A 99 9.13 -4.88 3.52
CA GLU A 99 9.78 -3.61 3.84
C GLU A 99 9.59 -2.56 2.73
N ALA A 100 9.73 -2.97 1.46
CA ALA A 100 9.52 -2.08 0.34
C ALA A 100 8.06 -1.61 0.22
N TRP A 101 7.12 -2.52 0.45
CA TRP A 101 5.68 -2.22 0.48
C TRP A 101 5.34 -1.30 1.64
N TRP A 102 5.86 -1.57 2.84
CA TRP A 102 5.68 -0.74 4.02
C TRP A 102 6.13 0.70 3.77
N LYS A 103 7.38 0.88 3.36
CA LYS A 103 7.98 2.21 3.16
C LYS A 103 7.45 2.98 1.95
N ARG A 104 7.06 2.28 0.88
CA ARG A 104 6.72 2.91 -0.40
C ARG A 104 5.23 2.94 -0.71
N TYR A 105 4.44 2.20 0.04
CA TYR A 105 3.00 2.13 -0.17
C TYR A 105 2.22 2.36 1.11
N PHE A 106 2.40 1.51 2.14
CA PHE A 106 1.60 1.58 3.37
C PHE A 106 1.75 2.95 4.06
N CYS A 107 2.98 3.34 4.43
CA CYS A 107 3.22 4.60 5.11
C CYS A 107 2.82 5.83 4.28
N PRO A 108 3.21 5.96 3.00
CA PRO A 108 2.78 7.09 2.20
C PRO A 108 1.27 7.20 2.03
N ARG A 109 0.56 6.08 1.86
CA ARG A 109 -0.90 6.09 1.72
C ARG A 109 -1.60 6.64 2.96
N ILE A 110 -1.10 6.31 4.14
CA ILE A 110 -1.65 6.83 5.41
C ILE A 110 -1.32 8.32 5.53
N GLY A 111 -0.06 8.69 5.34
CA GLY A 111 0.37 10.07 5.50
C GLY A 111 -0.33 11.02 4.52
N ASP A 112 -0.46 10.62 3.24
CA ASP A 112 -1.18 11.40 2.22
C ASP A 112 -2.66 11.56 2.58
N ALA A 113 -3.30 10.50 3.06
CA ALA A 113 -4.71 10.55 3.48
C ALA A 113 -4.93 11.40 4.74
N ALA A 114 -3.92 11.49 5.61
CA ALA A 114 -3.99 12.31 6.83
C ALA A 114 -3.75 13.81 6.58
N ASP A 115 -3.09 14.18 5.48
CA ASP A 115 -2.68 15.57 5.20
C ASP A 115 -3.88 16.53 5.17
N ARG A 116 -4.97 16.14 4.54
CA ARG A 116 -6.13 17.00 4.35
C ARG A 116 -6.95 17.20 5.63
N PRO A 117 -7.37 16.15 6.36
CA PRO A 117 -8.06 16.33 7.63
C PRO A 117 -7.16 16.99 8.70
N LEU A 118 -5.83 16.82 8.66
CA LEU A 118 -4.90 17.50 9.54
C LEU A 118 -5.04 19.03 9.46
N ARG A 119 -5.25 19.59 8.26
CA ARG A 119 -5.40 21.04 8.05
C ARG A 119 -6.53 21.66 8.88
N TYR A 120 -7.56 20.90 9.23
CA TYR A 120 -8.62 21.34 10.14
C TYR A 120 -8.14 21.48 11.58
N THR A 121 -7.12 20.73 11.97
CA THR A 121 -6.65 20.66 13.37
C THR A 121 -5.33 21.41 13.62
N GLU A 122 -4.64 21.86 12.58
CA GLU A 122 -3.41 22.66 12.68
C GLU A 122 -3.61 23.86 13.62
N GLU A 123 -2.56 24.26 14.32
CA GLU A 123 -2.62 25.41 15.23
C GLU A 123 -2.85 26.70 14.46
N PHE A 124 -2.22 26.88 13.31
CA PHE A 124 -2.31 28.07 12.47
C PHE A 124 -2.79 27.68 11.06
N ASN A 125 -4.04 28.02 10.74
CA ASN A 125 -4.59 27.82 9.40
C ASN A 125 -5.59 28.93 9.09
N THR A 126 -5.14 29.99 8.40
CA THR A 126 -5.93 31.19 8.12
C THR A 126 -7.24 30.87 7.38
N GLN A 127 -7.23 29.94 6.45
CA GLN A 127 -8.41 29.59 5.66
C GLN A 127 -9.49 28.93 6.54
N ARG A 128 -9.07 27.97 7.39
CA ARG A 128 -9.95 27.34 8.38
C ARG A 128 -10.48 28.38 9.38
N ASP A 129 -9.61 29.27 9.89
CA ASP A 129 -9.99 30.25 10.90
C ASP A 129 -11.03 31.24 10.36
N GLN A 130 -10.87 31.71 9.12
CA GLN A 130 -11.86 32.55 8.44
C GLN A 130 -13.19 31.82 8.25
N ALA A 131 -13.18 30.56 7.87
CA ALA A 131 -14.39 29.76 7.73
C ALA A 131 -15.06 29.49 9.09
N TYR A 132 -14.27 29.20 10.12
CA TYR A 132 -14.75 28.98 11.48
C TYR A 132 -15.53 30.18 12.03
N GLU A 133 -15.10 31.42 11.75
CA GLU A 133 -15.82 32.63 12.22
C GLU A 133 -17.23 32.75 11.62
N GLN A 134 -17.48 32.12 10.47
CA GLN A 134 -18.79 32.13 9.82
C GLN A 134 -19.76 31.06 10.38
N LEU A 135 -19.25 30.12 11.18
CA LEU A 135 -20.05 29.04 11.75
C LEU A 135 -21.02 29.56 12.82
N SER A 136 -22.19 28.95 12.89
CA SER A 136 -23.12 29.14 14.03
C SER A 136 -22.48 28.59 15.33
N GLN A 137 -23.01 29.03 16.48
CA GLN A 137 -22.53 28.58 17.79
C GLN A 137 -22.59 27.05 17.95
N GLY A 138 -23.61 26.39 17.39
CA GLY A 138 -23.74 24.94 17.43
C GLY A 138 -22.67 24.22 16.60
N GLU A 139 -22.37 24.76 15.42
CA GLU A 139 -21.30 24.22 14.54
C GLU A 139 -19.92 24.45 15.15
N LYS A 140 -19.65 25.60 15.79
CA LYS A 140 -18.40 25.84 16.51
C LYS A 140 -18.18 24.81 17.61
N VAL A 141 -19.20 24.50 18.40
CA VAL A 141 -19.10 23.45 19.44
C VAL A 141 -18.80 22.08 18.84
N ARG A 142 -19.45 21.72 17.74
CA ARG A 142 -19.19 20.45 17.04
C ARG A 142 -17.76 20.38 16.49
N PHE A 143 -17.30 21.46 15.86
CA PHE A 143 -15.94 21.57 15.34
C PHE A 143 -14.89 21.41 16.44
N ASP A 144 -15.04 22.15 17.56
CA ASP A 144 -14.08 22.12 18.66
C ASP A 144 -14.01 20.73 19.32
N LEU A 145 -15.16 20.03 19.41
CA LEU A 145 -15.21 18.66 19.90
C LEU A 145 -14.46 17.71 18.96
N LEU A 146 -14.79 17.72 17.69
CA LEU A 146 -14.16 16.86 16.67
C LEU A 146 -12.65 17.14 16.57
N LYS A 147 -12.25 18.42 16.57
CA LYS A 147 -10.84 18.83 16.60
C LYS A 147 -10.11 18.24 17.80
N ARG A 148 -10.67 18.35 19.00
CA ARG A 148 -10.08 17.82 20.23
C ARG A 148 -9.95 16.31 20.19
N GLU A 149 -10.92 15.60 19.63
CA GLU A 149 -10.93 14.13 19.56
C GLU A 149 -9.97 13.59 18.51
N SER A 150 -9.82 14.28 17.37
CA SER A 150 -9.06 13.77 16.23
C SER A 150 -7.64 14.31 16.09
N ALA A 151 -7.32 15.48 16.66
CA ALA A 151 -6.04 16.18 16.40
C ALA A 151 -4.80 15.32 16.64
N THR A 152 -4.75 14.58 17.77
CA THR A 152 -3.60 13.73 18.10
C THR A 152 -3.43 12.59 17.10
N SER A 153 -4.53 11.96 16.71
CA SER A 153 -4.52 10.86 15.74
C SER A 153 -4.11 11.34 14.35
N LEU A 154 -4.64 12.47 13.91
CA LEU A 154 -4.31 13.07 12.62
C LEU A 154 -2.84 13.47 12.54
N MET A 155 -2.32 14.10 13.60
CA MET A 155 -0.90 14.45 13.69
C MET A 155 -0.01 13.21 13.62
N ALA A 156 -0.33 12.17 14.39
CA ALA A 156 0.43 10.94 14.40
C ALA A 156 0.41 10.23 13.03
N LEU A 157 -0.76 10.16 12.38
CA LEU A 157 -0.89 9.51 11.08
C LEU A 157 -0.22 10.32 9.94
N SER A 158 -0.23 11.64 10.00
CA SER A 158 0.50 12.47 9.04
C SER A 158 2.02 12.25 9.09
N MET A 159 2.57 11.90 10.27
CA MET A 159 3.99 11.61 10.43
C MET A 159 4.47 10.39 9.62
N PHE A 160 3.56 9.54 9.16
CA PHE A 160 3.90 8.41 8.28
C PHE A 160 4.58 8.87 6.97
N ASN A 161 4.20 10.02 6.41
CA ASN A 161 4.90 10.61 5.27
C ASN A 161 6.31 11.10 5.63
N TYR A 162 6.45 11.76 6.77
CA TYR A 162 7.73 12.36 7.17
C TYR A 162 8.80 11.32 7.49
N GLY A 163 8.44 10.22 8.11
CA GLY A 163 9.38 9.17 8.47
C GLY A 163 9.99 8.43 7.27
N VAL A 164 9.27 8.39 6.15
CA VAL A 164 9.79 7.83 4.90
C VAL A 164 10.64 8.84 4.13
N MET A 165 10.34 10.15 4.28
CA MET A 165 11.00 11.21 3.52
C MET A 165 12.27 11.74 4.15
N SER A 166 12.43 11.61 5.46
CA SER A 166 13.60 12.13 6.17
C SER A 166 14.19 11.07 7.11
N PRO A 167 15.29 10.42 6.71
CA PRO A 167 16.01 9.50 7.59
C PRO A 167 16.59 10.18 8.84
N PHE A 168 16.59 11.52 8.89
CA PHE A 168 17.05 12.32 10.02
C PHE A 168 15.95 12.67 11.04
N MET A 169 14.68 12.56 10.64
CA MET A 169 13.57 12.64 11.57
C MET A 169 13.30 11.23 12.11
N GLN A 170 13.80 10.99 13.32
CA GLN A 170 13.34 9.84 14.10
C GLN A 170 11.87 10.10 14.48
N ALA A 171 10.98 9.81 13.55
CA ALA A 171 9.53 9.94 13.74
C ALA A 171 9.00 8.83 14.68
N GLY A 172 9.79 8.48 15.67
CA GLY A 172 9.42 7.50 16.68
C GLY A 172 9.12 6.10 16.13
N THR A 173 8.78 5.22 17.04
CA THR A 173 8.52 3.80 16.76
C THR A 173 7.27 3.51 15.91
N LEU A 174 6.45 4.52 15.57
CA LEU A 174 5.19 4.34 14.84
C LEU A 174 5.40 3.85 13.41
N ILE A 175 6.43 4.36 12.75
CA ILE A 175 6.73 4.08 11.34
C ILE A 175 7.79 2.99 11.14
N ASP A 176 8.42 2.53 12.22
CA ASP A 176 9.36 1.43 12.15
C ASP A 176 8.68 0.18 11.59
N LEU A 177 9.46 -0.61 10.85
CA LEU A 177 8.95 -1.85 10.27
C LEU A 177 8.41 -2.77 11.38
N PRO A 178 7.11 -3.08 11.39
CA PRO A 178 6.54 -3.90 12.44
C PRO A 178 6.85 -5.39 12.24
N GLU A 179 6.97 -6.11 13.35
CA GLU A 179 7.13 -7.56 13.33
C GLU A 179 5.81 -8.27 13.00
N SER A 180 4.69 -7.69 13.42
CA SER A 180 3.35 -8.22 13.21
C SER A 180 2.29 -7.12 13.23
N VAL A 181 1.07 -7.47 12.81
CA VAL A 181 -0.08 -6.55 12.91
C VAL A 181 -0.36 -6.18 14.36
N ASP A 182 -0.22 -7.12 15.29
CA ASP A 182 -0.48 -6.87 16.71
C ASP A 182 0.63 -6.02 17.35
N ASP A 183 1.89 -6.18 16.91
CA ASP A 183 2.98 -5.29 17.29
C ASP A 183 2.69 -3.85 16.85
N PHE A 184 2.29 -3.66 15.60
CA PHE A 184 1.90 -2.34 15.11
C PHE A 184 0.72 -1.76 15.90
N LYS A 185 -0.35 -2.54 16.10
CA LYS A 185 -1.51 -2.10 16.88
C LYS A 185 -1.11 -1.63 18.27
N SER A 186 -0.26 -2.37 18.97
CA SER A 186 0.17 -2.02 20.32
C SER A 186 0.93 -0.69 20.38
N ARG A 187 1.73 -0.38 19.36
CA ARG A 187 2.44 0.91 19.21
C ARG A 187 1.50 2.07 18.94
N VAL A 188 0.49 1.84 18.12
CA VAL A 188 -0.42 2.89 17.63
C VAL A 188 -1.57 3.15 18.59
N LEU A 189 -2.03 2.14 19.35
CA LEU A 189 -3.14 2.25 20.31
C LEU A 189 -2.94 3.35 21.37
N SER A 190 -1.69 3.67 21.72
CA SER A 190 -1.37 4.74 22.68
C SER A 190 -1.56 6.16 22.11
N VAL A 191 -1.64 6.29 20.78
CA VAL A 191 -1.62 7.58 20.08
C VAL A 191 -2.90 7.82 19.28
N ILE A 192 -3.46 6.77 18.68
CA ILE A 192 -4.70 6.85 17.91
C ILE A 192 -5.86 6.46 18.82
N THR A 193 -6.77 7.38 19.01
CA THR A 193 -7.88 7.29 19.96
C THR A 193 -8.78 6.07 19.75
N PRO A 194 -9.49 5.60 20.81
CA PRO A 194 -10.19 4.30 20.86
C PRO A 194 -11.37 4.15 19.89
N HIS A 195 -11.61 5.09 18.99
CA HIS A 195 -12.73 5.04 18.04
C HIS A 195 -12.52 4.07 16.86
N ILE A 196 -11.27 3.61 16.63
CA ILE A 196 -11.00 2.65 15.58
C ILE A 196 -11.14 1.23 16.16
N VAL A 197 -12.11 0.50 15.65
CA VAL A 197 -12.27 -0.92 15.99
C VAL A 197 -11.20 -1.73 15.24
N TRP A 198 -10.14 -2.11 15.94
CA TRP A 198 -8.99 -2.84 15.40
C TRP A 198 -9.27 -4.33 15.15
N GLN A 199 -10.37 -4.65 14.47
CA GLN A 199 -10.68 -6.02 14.07
C GLN A 199 -10.02 -6.36 12.73
N CYS A 200 -8.70 -6.38 12.70
CA CYS A 200 -7.95 -6.79 11.52
C CYS A 200 -6.89 -7.83 11.88
N ARG A 201 -6.62 -8.72 10.95
CA ARG A 201 -5.59 -9.77 11.05
C ARG A 201 -4.45 -9.55 10.06
N THR A 202 -4.62 -8.67 9.10
CA THR A 202 -3.66 -8.41 8.04
C THR A 202 -3.32 -6.92 7.99
N PHE A 203 -2.12 -6.60 7.52
CA PHE A 203 -1.72 -5.21 7.30
C PHE A 203 -2.56 -4.49 6.25
N ARG A 204 -3.18 -5.23 5.35
CA ARG A 204 -4.07 -4.68 4.34
C ARG A 204 -5.39 -4.22 4.94
N GLU A 205 -6.04 -5.10 5.73
CA GLU A 205 -7.25 -4.72 6.49
C GLU A 205 -6.95 -3.53 7.40
N LEU A 206 -5.80 -3.54 8.05
CA LEU A 206 -5.35 -2.43 8.88
C LEU A 206 -5.23 -1.13 8.09
N LEU A 207 -4.59 -1.15 6.92
CA LEU A 207 -4.50 0.02 6.05
C LEU A 207 -5.89 0.54 5.66
N GLN A 208 -6.79 -0.36 5.28
CA GLN A 208 -8.15 0.02 4.90
C GLN A 208 -8.90 0.69 6.05
N ILE A 209 -8.84 0.12 7.25
CA ILE A 209 -9.46 0.70 8.46
C ILE A 209 -8.93 2.10 8.76
N ILE A 210 -7.61 2.30 8.65
CA ILE A 210 -7.00 3.62 8.88
C ILE A 210 -7.46 4.62 7.81
N LEU A 211 -7.48 4.22 6.55
CA LEU A 211 -7.92 5.09 5.46
C LEU A 211 -9.41 5.44 5.54
N GLU A 212 -10.25 4.50 5.97
CA GLU A 212 -11.67 4.74 6.24
C GLU A 212 -11.84 5.75 7.37
N TYR A 213 -11.16 5.57 8.50
CA TYR A 213 -11.18 6.52 9.61
C TYR A 213 -10.79 7.94 9.18
N LEU A 214 -9.70 8.08 8.42
CA LEU A 214 -9.24 9.39 7.94
C LEU A 214 -10.27 10.08 7.03
N ARG A 215 -10.88 9.31 6.12
CA ARG A 215 -11.95 9.80 5.24
C ARG A 215 -13.20 10.21 6.02
N ASP A 216 -13.60 9.43 7.02
CA ASP A 216 -14.77 9.71 7.81
C ASP A 216 -14.56 10.99 8.64
N VAL A 217 -13.40 11.16 9.26
CA VAL A 217 -13.05 12.38 9.99
C VAL A 217 -13.02 13.61 9.06
N GLU A 218 -12.45 13.48 7.85
CA GLU A 218 -12.48 14.54 6.85
C GLU A 218 -13.92 14.91 6.47
N ALA A 219 -14.75 13.91 6.18
CA ALA A 219 -16.15 14.12 5.82
C ALA A 219 -16.97 14.78 6.96
N GLU A 220 -16.66 14.46 8.21
CA GLU A 220 -17.30 15.12 9.36
C GLU A 220 -16.91 16.60 9.45
N PHE A 221 -15.63 16.96 9.27
CA PHE A 221 -15.19 18.34 9.18
C PHE A 221 -15.86 19.07 8.01
N ASP A 222 -15.79 18.48 6.81
CA ASP A 222 -16.43 19.06 5.62
C ASP A 222 -17.93 19.28 5.85
N GLY A 223 -18.61 18.36 6.52
CA GLY A 223 -20.03 18.47 6.87
C GLY A 223 -20.34 19.63 7.81
N ILE A 224 -19.45 20.00 8.73
CA ILE A 224 -19.60 21.14 9.62
C ILE A 224 -19.56 22.47 8.83
N PHE A 225 -18.70 22.56 7.81
CA PHE A 225 -18.55 23.74 6.97
C PHE A 225 -19.50 23.77 5.76
N GLY A 226 -20.33 22.75 5.59
CA GLY A 226 -21.24 22.64 4.43
C GLY A 226 -20.53 22.22 3.14
N GLY A 227 -19.32 21.75 3.22
CA GLY A 227 -18.46 21.28 2.14
C GLY A 227 -16.98 21.50 2.44
N SER A 228 -16.11 21.01 1.57
CA SER A 228 -14.68 21.21 1.73
C SER A 228 -14.31 22.69 1.62
N ILE A 229 -13.59 23.19 2.61
CA ILE A 229 -13.04 24.55 2.62
C ILE A 229 -11.62 24.62 2.03
N PHE A 230 -11.01 23.49 1.72
CA PHE A 230 -9.68 23.42 1.13
C PHE A 230 -9.78 23.04 -0.35
N GLU A 231 -9.08 23.79 -1.21
CA GLU A 231 -8.93 23.41 -2.60
C GLU A 231 -8.27 22.03 -2.71
N GLU A 232 -8.73 21.21 -3.66
CA GLU A 232 -8.00 20.00 -4.02
C GLU A 232 -6.62 20.41 -4.51
N ARG A 233 -5.60 20.14 -3.70
CA ARG A 233 -4.26 20.11 -4.24
C ARG A 233 -4.28 18.94 -5.23
N GLU A 234 -3.93 19.21 -6.50
CA GLU A 234 -3.51 18.13 -7.40
C GLU A 234 -2.50 17.32 -6.60
N SER A 235 -2.93 16.14 -6.15
CA SER A 235 -2.04 15.23 -5.49
C SER A 235 -0.93 14.97 -6.51
N ILE A 236 0.25 15.53 -6.25
CA ILE A 236 1.45 15.00 -6.89
C ILE A 236 1.51 13.57 -6.35
N SER A 237 0.84 12.68 -7.09
CA SER A 237 0.76 11.27 -6.79
C SER A 237 2.17 10.73 -6.79
N ARG A 238 2.83 10.82 -5.64
CA ARG A 238 4.11 10.13 -5.38
C ARG A 238 3.88 8.64 -5.17
N ALA A 239 2.65 8.25 -4.86
CA ALA A 239 2.20 6.88 -4.95
C ALA A 239 2.06 6.58 -6.45
N THR A 240 3.12 6.04 -7.04
CA THR A 240 3.04 5.36 -8.34
C THR A 240 1.79 4.47 -8.26
N GLU A 241 0.87 4.63 -9.20
CA GLU A 241 -0.29 3.78 -9.40
C GLU A 241 0.15 2.32 -9.35
N ILE A 242 0.13 1.75 -8.17
CA ILE A 242 0.06 0.30 -8.02
C ILE A 242 -1.43 0.06 -8.22
N GLY A 243 -1.77 -0.36 -9.43
CA GLY A 243 -3.14 -0.62 -9.84
C GLY A 243 -3.86 -1.56 -8.87
N PRO A 244 -5.17 -1.75 -9.04
CA PRO A 244 -6.08 -2.46 -8.11
C PRO A 244 -5.73 -3.93 -7.84
N CYS A 245 -4.59 -4.38 -8.29
CA CYS A 245 -4.12 -5.77 -8.32
C CYS A 245 -3.83 -6.41 -6.96
N LEU A 246 -4.08 -5.73 -5.85
CA LEU A 246 -3.83 -6.29 -4.52
C LEU A 246 -5.12 -6.54 -3.73
N GLU A 247 -6.28 -6.68 -4.41
CA GLU A 247 -7.55 -6.79 -3.70
C GLU A 247 -7.77 -8.06 -2.90
N ASP A 248 -7.08 -9.16 -3.13
CA ASP A 248 -7.34 -10.44 -2.46
C ASP A 248 -6.17 -11.13 -1.76
N GLY A 249 -5.12 -10.42 -1.42
CA GLY A 249 -3.95 -11.00 -0.75
C GLY A 249 -4.04 -10.98 0.78
N ILE A 250 -4.18 -12.13 1.41
CA ILE A 250 -4.20 -12.31 2.86
C ILE A 250 -2.76 -12.41 3.37
N TYR A 251 -2.30 -11.41 4.12
CA TYR A 251 -1.09 -11.51 4.93
C TYR A 251 -1.42 -12.23 6.23
N HIS A 252 -1.03 -13.50 6.34
CA HIS A 252 -0.95 -14.20 7.60
C HIS A 252 0.52 -14.17 8.06
N ARG A 253 0.78 -13.56 9.16
CA ARG A 253 1.83 -13.87 10.10
C ARG A 253 1.22 -14.31 11.39
#